data_fd1a7dae5e4093079cd73d02b9c237ae
#
_entry.id   fd1a7dae5e4093079cd73d02b9c237ae
#
_cell.length_a   1.000
_cell.length_b   1.000
_cell.length_c   1.000
_cell.angle_alpha   90.00
_cell.angle_beta   90.00
_cell.angle_gamma   90.00
#
_symmetry.space_group_name_H-M   'P 1'
#
loop_
_entity.id
_entity.type
_entity.pdbx_description
1 polymer ?
#
loop_
_entity_poly.entity_id
_entity_poly.type
_entity_poly.pdbx_seq_one_letter_code
_entity_poly.pdbx_strand_id
1 'polypeptide(L)'
;MKQSLPWQLLAFIAGFLGVLIFHQGFLLLASFLGWVPRPPYDLTGAAPLGVPKVISLAFWGGIWGIIMVAALRRSGTGTRLWLAFLFGGVAPTLAGTLIIAPLKGLPVLLQPARLAFGFVINGIWGLGTMIFQGILDRPQTYRPSGE
;
A
#
# COMPACT_ATOMS: atom_id res chain seq x y z
N MET A 1 -20.53 -24.80 5.51
CA MET A 1 -20.49 -23.47 4.85
C MET A 1 -19.11 -22.86 5.11
N LYS A 2 -18.26 -22.75 4.11
CA LYS A 2 -16.99 -21.98 4.24
C LYS A 2 -17.38 -20.51 4.25
N GLN A 3 -17.26 -19.85 5.39
CA GLN A 3 -17.46 -18.40 5.47
C GLN A 3 -16.33 -17.73 4.67
N SER A 4 -16.68 -16.98 3.63
CA SER A 4 -15.73 -16.12 2.94
C SER A 4 -15.26 -15.03 3.92
N LEU A 5 -13.97 -14.73 3.91
CA LEU A 5 -13.43 -13.64 4.72
C LEU A 5 -14.12 -12.31 4.31
N PRO A 6 -14.38 -11.41 5.26
CA PRO A 6 -14.96 -10.12 4.94
C PRO A 6 -14.01 -9.33 4.04
N TRP A 7 -14.56 -8.62 3.05
CA TRP A 7 -13.79 -7.88 2.04
C TRP A 7 -12.81 -6.85 2.67
N GLN A 8 -13.16 -6.31 3.84
CA GLN A 8 -12.29 -5.37 4.57
C GLN A 8 -11.00 -6.05 5.04
N LEU A 9 -11.09 -7.28 5.51
CA LEU A 9 -9.92 -8.06 5.91
C LEU A 9 -9.04 -8.40 4.70
N LEU A 10 -9.67 -8.79 3.59
CA LEU A 10 -8.94 -9.05 2.34
C LEU A 10 -8.24 -7.77 1.83
N ALA A 11 -8.92 -6.62 1.90
CA ALA A 11 -8.37 -5.33 1.51
C ALA A 11 -7.22 -4.89 2.44
N PHE A 12 -7.33 -5.15 3.74
CA PHE A 12 -6.23 -4.92 4.69
C PHE A 12 -5.01 -5.78 4.34
N ILE A 13 -5.21 -7.08 4.14
CA ILE A 13 -4.13 -8.00 3.77
C ILE A 13 -3.50 -7.57 2.44
N ALA A 14 -4.30 -7.22 1.45
CA ALA A 14 -3.82 -6.74 0.16
C ALA A 14 -2.96 -5.47 0.29
N GLY A 15 -3.40 -4.48 1.08
CA GLY A 15 -2.66 -3.25 1.33
C GLY A 15 -1.38 -3.48 2.13
N PHE A 16 -1.42 -4.36 3.12
CA PHE A 16 -0.26 -4.78 3.91
C PHE A 16 0.82 -5.44 3.02
N LEU A 17 0.41 -6.45 2.22
CA LEU A 17 1.30 -7.12 1.28
C LEU A 17 1.79 -6.18 0.17
N GLY A 18 0.95 -5.26 -0.27
CA GLY A 18 1.31 -4.20 -1.21
C GLY A 18 2.50 -3.37 -0.73
N VAL A 19 2.55 -3.05 0.57
CA VAL A 19 3.72 -2.38 1.15
C VAL A 19 4.94 -3.29 1.13
N LEU A 20 4.82 -4.51 1.63
CA LEU A 20 5.99 -5.40 1.78
C LEU A 20 6.62 -5.77 0.44
N ILE A 21 5.82 -5.90 -0.62
CA ILE A 21 6.30 -6.39 -1.91
C ILE A 21 6.51 -5.24 -2.90
N PHE A 22 5.49 -4.43 -3.15
CA PHE A 22 5.55 -3.41 -4.20
C PHE A 22 6.23 -2.12 -3.74
N HIS A 23 5.84 -1.58 -2.58
CA HIS A 23 6.44 -0.36 -2.05
C HIS A 23 7.90 -0.59 -1.65
N GLN A 24 8.18 -1.61 -0.86
CA GLN A 24 9.54 -1.92 -0.42
C GLN A 24 10.42 -2.46 -1.55
N GLY A 25 9.85 -3.20 -2.51
CA GLY A 25 10.56 -3.64 -3.71
C GLY A 25 10.99 -2.47 -4.59
N PHE A 26 10.11 -1.47 -4.78
CA PHE A 26 10.49 -0.24 -5.49
C PHE A 26 11.54 0.57 -4.71
N LEU A 27 11.42 0.66 -3.38
CA LEU A 27 12.42 1.32 -2.55
C LEU A 27 13.78 0.63 -2.63
N LEU A 28 13.80 -0.72 -2.68
CA LEU A 28 15.01 -1.49 -2.90
C LEU A 28 15.67 -1.13 -4.24
N LEU A 29 14.89 -1.09 -5.32
CA LEU A 29 15.38 -0.69 -6.64
C LEU A 29 15.91 0.75 -6.62
N ALA A 30 15.18 1.68 -6.05
CA ALA A 30 15.57 3.09 -5.96
C ALA A 30 16.85 3.28 -5.13
N SER A 31 17.00 2.51 -4.05
CA SER A 31 18.21 2.50 -3.23
C SER A 31 19.40 1.91 -3.99
N PHE A 32 19.21 0.81 -4.71
CA PHE A 32 20.25 0.20 -5.55
C PHE A 32 20.73 1.14 -6.67
N LEU A 33 19.82 1.93 -7.25
CA LEU A 33 20.13 2.93 -8.27
C LEU A 33 20.73 4.23 -7.69
N GLY A 34 20.86 4.31 -6.37
CA GLY A 34 21.39 5.50 -5.71
C GLY A 34 20.45 6.71 -5.69
N TRP A 35 19.16 6.52 -5.98
CA TRP A 35 18.18 7.61 -5.99
C TRP A 35 17.79 8.08 -4.60
N VAL A 36 17.84 7.18 -3.61
CA VAL A 36 17.50 7.48 -2.22
C VAL A 36 18.49 6.82 -1.25
N PRO A 37 18.92 7.53 -0.18
CA PRO A 37 19.83 6.98 0.82
C PRO A 37 19.10 6.15 1.90
N ARG A 38 17.94 5.59 1.61
CA ARG A 38 17.13 4.85 2.58
C ARG A 38 17.23 3.35 2.35
N PRO A 39 17.55 2.56 3.38
CA PRO A 39 17.48 1.13 3.25
C PRO A 39 16.01 0.68 3.15
N PRO A 40 15.68 -0.30 2.29
CA PRO A 40 14.39 -0.98 2.33
C PRO A 40 14.31 -1.84 3.59
N TYR A 41 13.10 -2.23 3.96
CA TYR A 41 12.82 -3.15 5.07
C TYR A 41 13.46 -2.72 6.41
N ASP A 42 13.36 -1.43 6.75
CA ASP A 42 13.89 -0.87 8.00
C ASP A 42 13.22 -1.55 9.21
N LEU A 43 14.00 -2.36 9.93
CA LEU A 43 13.57 -3.09 11.11
C LEU A 43 13.79 -2.32 12.41
N THR A 44 14.32 -1.10 12.35
CA THR A 44 14.45 -0.27 13.56
C THR A 44 13.09 0.09 14.13
N GLY A 45 13.00 0.17 15.46
CA GLY A 45 11.74 0.43 16.14
C GLY A 45 11.17 1.82 15.85
N ALA A 46 9.87 1.90 15.56
CA ALA A 46 9.13 3.15 15.45
C ALA A 46 8.52 3.54 16.80
N ALA A 47 8.72 4.79 17.23
CA ALA A 47 8.06 5.32 18.42
C ALA A 47 6.53 5.38 18.19
N PRO A 48 5.72 5.26 19.27
CA PRO A 48 6.09 5.01 20.65
C PRO A 48 6.25 3.52 21.03
N LEU A 49 5.79 2.60 20.18
CA LEU A 49 5.62 1.17 20.52
C LEU A 49 6.85 0.30 20.22
N GLY A 50 7.89 0.84 19.58
CA GLY A 50 9.06 0.07 19.19
C GLY A 50 8.82 -0.96 18.08
N VAL A 51 7.66 -0.95 17.43
CA VAL A 51 7.34 -1.84 16.30
C VAL A 51 8.28 -1.54 15.13
N PRO A 52 8.83 -2.54 14.42
CA PRO A 52 9.66 -2.30 13.24
C PRO A 52 8.99 -1.35 12.25
N LYS A 53 9.74 -0.37 11.74
CA LYS A 53 9.18 0.67 10.85
C LYS A 53 8.50 0.09 9.61
N VAL A 54 9.05 -0.97 9.02
CA VAL A 54 8.44 -1.63 7.87
C VAL A 54 7.08 -2.25 8.22
N ILE A 55 6.94 -2.83 9.41
CA ILE A 55 5.67 -3.43 9.88
C ILE A 55 4.65 -2.32 10.18
N SER A 56 5.09 -1.24 10.84
CA SER A 56 4.23 -0.06 11.05
C SER A 56 3.73 0.50 9.71
N LEU A 57 4.63 0.63 8.73
CA LEU A 57 4.26 1.11 7.39
C LEU A 57 3.28 0.17 6.70
N ALA A 58 3.50 -1.16 6.78
CA ALA A 58 2.63 -2.16 6.20
C ALA A 58 1.24 -2.17 6.86
N PHE A 59 1.17 -1.98 8.19
CA PHE A 59 -0.09 -1.84 8.91
C PHE A 59 -0.92 -0.64 8.36
N TRP A 60 -0.29 0.52 8.24
CA TRP A 60 -0.95 1.70 7.66
C TRP A 60 -1.30 1.50 6.19
N GLY A 61 -0.47 0.78 5.44
CA GLY A 61 -0.80 0.35 4.08
C GLY A 61 -2.06 -0.52 4.05
N GLY A 62 -2.25 -1.39 5.04
CA GLY A 62 -3.50 -2.16 5.21
C GLY A 62 -4.72 -1.27 5.44
N ILE A 63 -4.62 -0.27 6.32
CA ILE A 63 -5.70 0.71 6.57
C ILE A 63 -6.04 1.50 5.30
N TRP A 64 -5.02 2.04 4.62
CA TRP A 64 -5.21 2.73 3.34
C TRP A 64 -5.77 1.80 2.26
N GLY A 65 -5.41 0.51 2.29
CA GLY A 65 -5.95 -0.52 1.40
C GLY A 65 -7.47 -0.67 1.55
N ILE A 66 -7.99 -0.71 2.79
CA ILE A 66 -9.43 -0.73 3.04
C ILE A 66 -10.11 0.51 2.43
N ILE A 67 -9.56 1.70 2.68
CA ILE A 67 -10.13 2.96 2.18
C ILE A 67 -10.15 2.96 0.64
N MET A 68 -9.04 2.59 0.01
CA MET A 68 -8.91 2.54 -1.44
C MET A 68 -9.86 1.53 -2.07
N VAL A 69 -9.93 0.31 -1.56
CA VAL A 69 -10.84 -0.72 -2.07
C VAL A 69 -12.29 -0.30 -1.90
N ALA A 70 -12.66 0.29 -0.75
CA ALA A 70 -14.00 0.84 -0.52
C ALA A 70 -14.37 1.90 -1.56
N ALA A 71 -13.44 2.81 -1.87
CA ALA A 71 -13.64 3.88 -2.86
C ALA A 71 -13.76 3.35 -4.30
N LEU A 72 -12.96 2.32 -4.63
CA LEU A 72 -12.82 1.86 -6.02
C LEU A 72 -13.62 0.60 -6.37
N ARG A 73 -14.28 -0.06 -5.42
CA ARG A 73 -14.99 -1.33 -5.66
C ARG A 73 -16.09 -1.25 -6.71
N ARG A 74 -16.64 -0.06 -6.96
CA ARG A 74 -17.68 0.17 -7.98
C ARG A 74 -17.12 0.50 -9.37
N SER A 75 -15.80 0.67 -9.49
CA SER A 75 -15.16 0.99 -10.77
C SER A 75 -14.96 -0.29 -11.60
N GLY A 76 -14.99 -0.14 -12.94
CA GLY A 76 -14.69 -1.24 -13.87
C GLY A 76 -13.24 -1.74 -13.72
N THR A 77 -13.01 -3.01 -14.04
CA THR A 77 -11.72 -3.69 -13.78
C THR A 77 -10.52 -2.98 -14.42
N GLY A 78 -10.63 -2.53 -15.68
CA GLY A 78 -9.53 -1.84 -16.36
C GLY A 78 -9.22 -0.46 -15.79
N THR A 79 -10.26 0.30 -15.46
CA THR A 79 -10.14 1.64 -14.86
C THR A 79 -9.64 1.56 -13.42
N ARG A 80 -9.95 0.48 -12.71
CA ARG A 80 -9.61 0.32 -11.28
C ARG A 80 -8.11 0.36 -11.02
N LEU A 81 -7.28 -0.22 -11.87
CA LEU A 81 -5.82 -0.19 -11.71
C LEU A 81 -5.26 1.23 -11.83
N TRP A 82 -5.70 1.99 -12.82
CA TRP A 82 -5.31 3.39 -12.96
C TRP A 82 -5.75 4.25 -11.79
N LEU A 83 -7.00 4.08 -11.35
CA LEU A 83 -7.51 4.78 -10.18
C LEU A 83 -6.76 4.38 -8.91
N ALA A 84 -6.35 3.12 -8.77
CA ALA A 84 -5.54 2.67 -7.64
C ALA A 84 -4.15 3.30 -7.64
N PHE A 85 -3.50 3.43 -8.80
CA PHE A 85 -2.24 4.14 -8.93
C PHE A 85 -2.39 5.62 -8.56
N LEU A 86 -3.40 6.30 -9.07
CA LEU A 86 -3.66 7.71 -8.78
C LEU A 86 -4.03 7.92 -7.30
N PHE A 87 -4.93 7.12 -6.76
CA PHE A 87 -5.33 7.19 -5.36
C PHE A 87 -4.12 6.95 -4.44
N GLY A 88 -3.38 5.87 -4.68
CA GLY A 88 -2.18 5.54 -3.91
C GLY A 88 -1.13 6.64 -4.00
N GLY A 89 -0.87 7.14 -5.20
CA GLY A 89 0.08 8.23 -5.42
C GLY A 89 -0.29 9.53 -4.72
N VAL A 90 -1.56 9.91 -4.74
CA VAL A 90 -2.02 11.20 -4.21
C VAL A 90 -2.34 11.13 -2.72
N ALA A 91 -3.28 10.26 -2.31
CA ALA A 91 -3.86 10.33 -0.97
C ALA A 91 -2.85 10.02 0.15
N PRO A 92 -2.11 8.89 0.16
CA PRO A 92 -1.09 8.65 1.19
C PRO A 92 0.08 9.64 1.14
N THR A 93 0.48 10.11 -0.05
CA THR A 93 1.58 11.08 -0.18
C THR A 93 1.22 12.42 0.43
N LEU A 94 0.03 12.94 0.14
CA LEU A 94 -0.44 14.19 0.73
C LEU A 94 -0.70 14.03 2.22
N ALA A 95 -1.35 12.96 2.66
CA ALA A 95 -1.57 12.68 4.07
C ALA A 95 -0.23 12.57 4.84
N GLY A 96 0.75 11.86 4.28
CA GLY A 96 2.08 11.73 4.86
C GLY A 96 2.79 13.06 5.01
N THR A 97 2.69 13.93 4.01
CA THR A 97 3.39 15.22 3.97
C THR A 97 2.67 16.29 4.80
N LEU A 98 1.34 16.40 4.65
CA LEU A 98 0.58 17.53 5.20
C LEU A 98 0.00 17.25 6.60
N ILE A 99 -0.18 15.97 6.97
CA ILE A 99 -0.81 15.57 8.22
C ILE A 99 0.19 14.84 9.12
N ILE A 100 0.77 13.72 8.62
CA ILE A 100 1.59 12.85 9.46
C ILE A 100 2.93 13.49 9.82
N ALA A 101 3.59 14.20 8.89
CA ALA A 101 4.86 14.86 9.17
C ALA A 101 4.70 15.93 10.28
N PRO A 102 3.75 16.88 10.22
CA PRO A 102 3.51 17.83 11.31
C PRO A 102 3.15 17.17 12.64
N LEU A 103 2.32 16.12 12.64
CA LEU A 103 1.98 15.38 13.85
C LEU A 103 3.19 14.73 14.54
N LYS A 104 4.24 14.45 13.77
CA LYS A 104 5.53 13.94 14.26
C LYS A 104 6.53 15.06 14.57
N GLY A 105 6.13 16.33 14.54
CA GLY A 105 7.04 17.47 14.72
C GLY A 105 8.02 17.67 13.57
N LEU A 106 7.76 17.09 12.39
CA LEU A 106 8.60 17.23 11.21
C LEU A 106 8.10 18.37 10.32
N PRO A 107 8.98 19.07 9.59
CA PRO A 107 8.56 20.14 8.70
C PRO A 107 7.76 19.59 7.50
N VAL A 108 6.80 20.39 7.02
CA VAL A 108 6.10 20.15 5.75
C VAL A 108 7.06 20.44 4.61
N LEU A 109 7.48 19.42 3.88
CA LEU A 109 8.43 19.54 2.78
C LEU A 109 7.70 19.34 1.44
N LEU A 110 7.42 20.45 0.74
CA LEU A 110 6.73 20.47 -0.57
C LEU A 110 7.71 20.48 -1.75
N GLN A 111 8.91 19.91 -1.58
CA GLN A 111 9.89 19.80 -2.66
C GLN A 111 9.33 18.91 -3.79
N PRO A 112 9.31 19.38 -5.06
CA PRO A 112 8.70 18.65 -6.17
C PRO A 112 9.27 17.24 -6.36
N ALA A 113 10.59 17.06 -6.26
CA ALA A 113 11.23 15.75 -6.39
C ALA A 113 10.78 14.78 -5.28
N ARG A 114 10.62 15.26 -4.05
CA ARG A 114 10.13 14.44 -2.92
C ARG A 114 8.68 14.02 -3.10
N LEU A 115 7.83 14.95 -3.53
CA LEU A 115 6.42 14.67 -3.82
C LEU A 115 6.27 13.72 -4.99
N ALA A 116 7.05 13.91 -6.07
CA ALA A 116 7.07 13.02 -7.23
C ALA A 116 7.50 11.60 -6.84
N PHE A 117 8.56 11.45 -6.03
CA PHE A 117 8.98 10.15 -5.53
C PHE A 117 7.90 9.51 -4.66
N GLY A 118 7.30 10.26 -3.74
CA GLY A 118 6.18 9.80 -2.91
C GLY A 118 4.99 9.35 -3.75
N PHE A 119 4.64 10.13 -4.77
CA PHE A 119 3.56 9.78 -5.70
C PHE A 119 3.84 8.46 -6.42
N VAL A 120 5.04 8.28 -6.96
CA VAL A 120 5.38 7.06 -7.70
C VAL A 120 5.40 5.83 -6.78
N ILE A 121 6.09 5.89 -5.65
CA ILE A 121 6.22 4.75 -4.74
C ILE A 121 4.87 4.33 -4.12
N ASN A 122 4.04 5.29 -3.74
CA ASN A 122 2.70 5.03 -3.21
C ASN A 122 1.72 4.63 -4.32
N GLY A 123 1.89 5.13 -5.55
CA GLY A 123 1.14 4.67 -6.71
C GLY A 123 1.41 3.21 -7.04
N ILE A 124 2.68 2.79 -7.00
CA ILE A 124 3.10 1.40 -7.16
C ILE A 124 2.52 0.52 -6.04
N TRP A 125 2.50 1.00 -4.80
CA TRP A 125 1.78 0.33 -3.71
C TRP A 125 0.29 0.16 -4.03
N GLY A 126 -0.36 1.19 -4.54
CA GLY A 126 -1.78 1.14 -4.91
C GLY A 126 -2.07 0.10 -5.97
N LEU A 127 -1.24 0.00 -7.02
CA LEU A 127 -1.31 -1.06 -8.03
C LEU A 127 -1.18 -2.45 -7.38
N GLY A 128 -0.14 -2.66 -6.56
CA GLY A 128 0.12 -3.91 -5.88
C GLY A 128 -1.04 -4.34 -4.98
N THR A 129 -1.61 -3.39 -4.24
CA THR A 129 -2.78 -3.61 -3.39
C THR A 129 -3.97 -4.10 -4.21
N MET A 130 -4.25 -3.47 -5.36
CA MET A 130 -5.38 -3.85 -6.20
C MET A 130 -5.17 -5.20 -6.91
N ILE A 131 -3.92 -5.54 -7.26
CA ILE A 131 -3.56 -6.86 -7.79
C ILE A 131 -3.80 -7.93 -6.72
N PHE A 132 -3.30 -7.74 -5.48
CA PHE A 132 -3.53 -8.68 -4.39
C PHE A 132 -5.01 -8.80 -4.04
N GLN A 133 -5.76 -7.70 -4.01
CA GLN A 133 -7.20 -7.73 -3.80
C GLN A 133 -7.89 -8.62 -4.85
N GLY A 134 -7.53 -8.46 -6.12
CA GLY A 134 -8.10 -9.28 -7.20
C GLY A 134 -7.74 -10.77 -7.10
N ILE A 135 -6.59 -11.11 -6.53
CA ILE A 135 -6.18 -12.50 -6.27
C ILE A 135 -6.97 -13.09 -5.09
N LEU A 136 -7.10 -12.32 -4.01
CA LEU A 136 -7.75 -12.76 -2.77
C LEU A 136 -9.28 -12.87 -2.90
N ASP A 137 -9.90 -12.01 -3.73
CA ASP A 137 -11.34 -12.00 -3.99
C ASP A 137 -11.81 -13.09 -4.97
N ARG A 138 -10.89 -13.87 -5.57
CA ARG A 138 -11.31 -14.91 -6.51
C ARG A 138 -12.15 -15.96 -5.79
N PRO A 139 -13.39 -16.25 -6.28
CA PRO A 139 -14.17 -17.37 -5.76
C PRO A 139 -13.32 -18.63 -5.94
N GLN A 140 -13.16 -19.40 -4.86
CA GLN A 140 -12.57 -20.73 -4.99
C GLN A 140 -13.54 -21.56 -5.85
N THR A 141 -13.20 -21.77 -7.11
CA THR A 141 -13.95 -22.69 -7.98
C THR A 141 -13.91 -24.06 -7.33
N TYR A 142 -15.08 -24.50 -6.85
CA TYR A 142 -15.27 -25.88 -6.43
C TYR A 142 -14.95 -26.76 -7.64
N ARG A 143 -13.84 -27.50 -7.60
CA ARG A 143 -13.61 -28.64 -8.48
C ARG A 143 -14.43 -29.79 -7.87
N PRO A 144 -15.51 -30.27 -8.51
CA PRO A 144 -16.11 -31.52 -8.12
C PRO A 144 -15.01 -32.58 -8.27
N SER A 145 -14.72 -33.30 -7.19
CA SER A 145 -13.94 -34.53 -7.24
C SER A 145 -14.64 -35.44 -8.23
N GLY A 146 -14.00 -35.71 -9.37
CA GLY A 146 -14.52 -36.62 -10.39
C GLY A 146 -14.87 -37.95 -9.78
N GLU A 147 -16.08 -38.42 -10.12
CA GLU A 147 -16.49 -39.80 -9.99
C GLU A 147 -15.63 -40.68 -10.91
#